data_719a510b4276ae27e41912901ef93422
#
_entry.id   719a510b4276ae27e41912901ef93422
#
_cell.length_a   1.000
_cell.length_b   1.000
_cell.length_c   1.000
_cell.angle_alpha   90.00
_cell.angle_beta   90.00
_cell.angle_gamma   90.00
#
_symmetry.space_group_name_H-M   'P 1'
#
loop_
_entity.id
_entity.type
_entity.pdbx_description
1 polymer ?
#
loop_
_entity_poly.entity_id
_entity_poly.type
_entity_poly.pdbx_seq_one_letter_code
_entity_poly.pdbx_strand_id
1 'polypeptide(L)'
;NYTENQYQFLEFYEWVPSLAIVYRVGLDGLSLPFIVLTAFLVPICILCSWNTIQHKIKEFMISFLILEAFIIGMFSALDIVVFYIFFEAVLIPMFLIIGIWGGVERIYASFKFFLYTLLGSVLMLIAIIYIIGKTGTSDLIQVLDYDFSKTEQLLLFLGFFFSFAVKVPMWPFHTWLPDAHVQAPTAGSIILAGILLKMGGYGFLRFSLPLFPDASLFYQPYIFFLSCVAIVYTSFVAFAQQDIKKLIAYSSVAPVSYTHLTLPTTRLV
;
A
#
# COMPACT_ATOMS: atom_id res chain seq x y z
N ASN A 1 -18.79 -15.82 -5.33
CA ASN A 1 -19.82 -14.96 -4.72
C ASN A 1 -19.31 -14.47 -3.39
N TYR A 2 -18.90 -13.20 -3.35
CA TYR A 2 -18.55 -12.53 -2.09
C TYR A 2 -19.86 -12.14 -1.40
N THR A 3 -20.23 -12.85 -0.34
CA THR A 3 -21.45 -12.56 0.43
C THR A 3 -21.11 -11.74 1.67
N GLU A 4 -22.04 -10.89 2.11
CA GLU A 4 -21.91 -10.08 3.34
C GLU A 4 -21.54 -10.93 4.57
N ASN A 5 -21.96 -12.19 4.60
CA ASN A 5 -21.69 -13.13 5.68
C ASN A 5 -20.20 -13.49 5.88
N GLN A 6 -19.30 -13.05 4.98
CA GLN A 6 -17.85 -13.28 5.11
C GLN A 6 -17.15 -12.20 5.92
N TYR A 7 -17.81 -11.05 6.17
CA TYR A 7 -17.23 -9.93 6.89
C TYR A 7 -17.81 -9.81 8.29
N GLN A 8 -16.95 -9.53 9.26
CA GLN A 8 -17.32 -9.27 10.66
C GLN A 8 -17.20 -7.77 10.95
N PHE A 9 -17.95 -7.30 11.95
CA PHE A 9 -17.96 -5.90 12.39
C PHE A 9 -18.27 -4.93 11.24
N LEU A 10 -19.27 -5.26 10.43
CA LEU A 10 -19.71 -4.42 9.34
C LEU A 10 -20.35 -3.14 9.85
N GLU A 11 -19.81 -2.01 9.41
CA GLU A 11 -20.43 -0.69 9.57
C GLU A 11 -20.70 -0.12 8.19
N PHE A 12 -21.89 0.44 8.01
CA PHE A 12 -22.36 1.01 6.76
C PHE A 12 -23.04 2.36 7.01
N TYR A 13 -22.58 3.40 6.30
CA TYR A 13 -23.18 4.74 6.29
C TYR A 13 -23.16 5.31 4.88
N GLU A 14 -24.27 5.91 4.45
CA GLU A 14 -24.29 6.71 3.22
C GLU A 14 -23.54 8.01 3.47
N TRP A 15 -22.33 8.14 2.89
CA TRP A 15 -21.48 9.31 3.14
C TRP A 15 -21.80 10.45 2.17
N VAL A 16 -21.72 10.22 0.85
CA VAL A 16 -22.01 11.22 -0.18
C VAL A 16 -22.94 10.61 -1.22
N PRO A 17 -24.29 10.64 -0.98
CA PRO A 17 -25.25 10.03 -1.89
C PRO A 17 -25.23 10.57 -3.31
N SER A 18 -24.91 11.87 -3.48
CA SER A 18 -24.82 12.52 -4.80
C SER A 18 -23.72 11.96 -5.70
N LEU A 19 -22.68 11.37 -5.11
CA LEU A 19 -21.55 10.73 -5.82
C LEU A 19 -21.57 9.20 -5.71
N ALA A 20 -22.66 8.64 -5.15
CA ALA A 20 -22.76 7.21 -4.88
C ALA A 20 -21.60 6.64 -4.04
N ILE A 21 -21.06 7.47 -3.12
CA ILE A 21 -19.98 7.09 -2.20
C ILE A 21 -20.58 6.66 -0.87
N VAL A 22 -20.22 5.44 -0.44
CA VAL A 22 -20.64 4.89 0.84
C VAL A 22 -19.43 4.69 1.75
N TYR A 23 -19.61 4.90 3.04
CA TYR A 23 -18.63 4.52 4.03
C TYR A 23 -18.96 3.11 4.50
N ARG A 24 -18.17 2.15 4.07
CA ARG A 24 -18.33 0.75 4.45
C ARG A 24 -17.02 0.19 4.94
N VAL A 25 -17.00 -0.32 6.14
CA VAL A 25 -15.85 -0.97 6.75
C VAL A 25 -16.24 -2.32 7.33
N GLY A 26 -15.30 -3.24 7.35
CA GLY A 26 -15.50 -4.58 7.89
C GLY A 26 -14.20 -5.37 7.93
N LEU A 27 -14.18 -6.45 8.68
CA LEU A 27 -13.01 -7.30 8.87
C LEU A 27 -13.26 -8.68 8.27
N ASP A 28 -12.21 -9.21 7.66
CA ASP A 28 -12.18 -10.60 7.18
C ASP A 28 -10.82 -11.27 7.49
N GLY A 29 -10.70 -12.54 7.11
CA GLY A 29 -9.48 -13.32 7.34
C GLY A 29 -8.23 -12.77 6.64
N LEU A 30 -8.38 -11.93 5.60
CA LEU A 30 -7.26 -11.29 4.91
C LEU A 30 -6.82 -10.02 5.64
N SER A 31 -7.76 -9.18 6.11
CA SER A 31 -7.46 -7.89 6.74
C SER A 31 -7.00 -8.02 8.19
N LEU A 32 -7.58 -8.97 8.94
CA LEU A 32 -7.34 -9.14 10.38
C LEU A 32 -5.86 -9.29 10.75
N PRO A 33 -5.04 -10.14 10.08
CA PRO A 33 -3.62 -10.27 10.41
C PRO A 33 -2.83 -8.97 10.27
N PHE A 34 -3.15 -8.14 9.26
CA PHE A 34 -2.48 -6.85 9.06
C PHE A 34 -2.87 -5.82 10.10
N ILE A 35 -4.14 -5.81 10.54
CA ILE A 35 -4.61 -4.94 11.61
C ILE A 35 -3.94 -5.31 12.94
N VAL A 36 -3.92 -6.60 13.30
CA VAL A 36 -3.25 -7.08 14.51
C VAL A 36 -1.75 -6.77 14.46
N LEU A 37 -1.09 -6.97 13.32
CA LEU A 37 0.31 -6.63 13.14
C LEU A 37 0.54 -5.13 13.33
N THR A 38 -0.34 -4.27 12.81
CA THR A 38 -0.25 -2.82 12.96
C THR A 38 -0.36 -2.41 14.43
N ALA A 39 -1.40 -2.89 15.12
CA ALA A 39 -1.64 -2.62 16.54
C ALA A 39 -0.50 -3.14 17.44
N PHE A 40 0.21 -4.18 17.02
CA PHE A 40 1.37 -4.70 17.74
C PHE A 40 2.66 -3.91 17.46
N LEU A 41 2.91 -3.50 16.22
CA LEU A 41 4.14 -2.83 15.83
C LEU A 41 4.21 -1.37 16.31
N VAL A 42 3.09 -0.64 16.32
CA VAL A 42 3.11 0.78 16.73
C VAL A 42 3.56 1.00 18.16
N PRO A 43 3.09 0.28 19.19
CA PRO A 43 3.64 0.35 20.54
C PRO A 43 5.14 0.05 20.61
N ILE A 44 5.61 -0.96 19.86
CA ILE A 44 7.04 -1.29 19.78
C ILE A 44 7.84 -0.12 19.19
N CYS A 45 7.34 0.50 18.13
CA CYS A 45 7.98 1.66 17.51
C CYS A 45 8.08 2.84 18.47
N ILE A 46 7.03 3.08 19.26
CA ILE A 46 7.03 4.12 20.29
C ILE A 46 8.07 3.81 21.36
N LEU A 47 8.13 2.58 21.86
CA LEU A 47 9.11 2.14 22.86
C LEU A 47 10.56 2.25 22.34
N CYS A 48 10.81 1.82 21.10
CA CYS A 48 12.13 1.96 20.47
C CYS A 48 12.57 3.42 20.28
N SER A 49 11.62 4.34 20.18
CA SER A 49 11.90 5.76 19.99
C SER A 49 12.07 6.53 21.28
N TRP A 50 11.81 5.93 22.44
CA TRP A 50 11.73 6.60 23.73
C TRP A 50 12.96 7.43 24.09
N ASN A 51 14.15 6.89 23.82
CA ASN A 51 15.42 7.55 24.12
C ASN A 51 16.02 8.30 22.91
N THR A 52 15.59 7.98 21.69
CA THR A 52 16.16 8.54 20.46
C THR A 52 15.51 9.84 20.03
N ILE A 53 14.22 10.01 20.30
CA ILE A 53 13.46 11.20 19.95
C ILE A 53 13.36 12.12 21.16
N GLN A 54 14.09 13.25 21.15
CA GLN A 54 14.13 14.21 22.25
C GLN A 54 13.51 15.57 21.92
N HIS A 55 13.19 15.81 20.64
CA HIS A 55 12.57 17.07 20.20
C HIS A 55 11.20 16.80 19.57
N LYS A 56 10.24 17.69 19.84
CA LYS A 56 8.86 17.59 19.33
C LYS A 56 8.23 16.22 19.60
N ILE A 57 8.42 15.69 20.81
CA ILE A 57 7.96 14.33 21.20
C ILE A 57 6.44 14.20 21.03
N LYS A 58 5.68 15.23 21.43
CA LYS A 58 4.23 15.22 21.32
C LYS A 58 3.75 15.05 19.88
N GLU A 59 4.32 15.83 18.97
CA GLU A 59 4.00 15.78 17.55
C GLU A 59 4.38 14.43 16.92
N PHE A 60 5.49 13.83 17.38
CA PHE A 60 5.92 12.51 16.96
C PHE A 60 4.88 11.44 17.34
N MET A 61 4.46 11.42 18.60
CA MET A 61 3.46 10.46 19.11
C MET A 61 2.12 10.62 18.40
N ILE A 62 1.66 11.87 18.18
CA ILE A 62 0.44 12.16 17.43
C ILE A 62 0.55 11.63 16.00
N SER A 63 1.70 11.85 15.33
CA SER A 63 1.90 11.37 13.96
C SER A 63 1.84 9.84 13.88
N PHE A 64 2.38 9.11 14.87
CA PHE A 64 2.29 7.65 14.91
C PHE A 64 0.88 7.14 15.17
N LEU A 65 0.13 7.76 16.07
CA LEU A 65 -1.27 7.37 16.34
C LEU A 65 -2.18 7.65 15.14
N ILE A 66 -1.99 8.78 14.45
CA ILE A 66 -2.73 9.09 13.22
C ILE A 66 -2.34 8.10 12.11
N LEU A 67 -1.06 7.77 12.00
CA LEU A 67 -0.57 6.77 11.05
C LEU A 67 -1.23 5.41 11.29
N GLU A 68 -1.28 4.96 12.53
CA GLU A 68 -1.95 3.72 12.94
C GLU A 68 -3.43 3.72 12.55
N ALA A 69 -4.16 4.79 12.88
CA ALA A 69 -5.58 4.93 12.57
C ALA A 69 -5.83 4.85 11.05
N PHE A 70 -5.00 5.51 10.24
CA PHE A 70 -5.14 5.48 8.79
C PHE A 70 -4.81 4.10 8.20
N ILE A 71 -3.81 3.41 8.73
CA ILE A 71 -3.45 2.04 8.30
C ILE A 71 -4.59 1.07 8.63
N ILE A 72 -5.14 1.12 9.84
CA ILE A 72 -6.28 0.27 10.25
C ILE A 72 -7.50 0.58 9.37
N GLY A 73 -7.81 1.87 9.15
CA GLY A 73 -8.89 2.29 8.27
C GLY A 73 -8.74 1.75 6.85
N MET A 74 -7.52 1.76 6.30
CA MET A 74 -7.23 1.24 4.96
C MET A 74 -7.45 -0.28 4.88
N PHE A 75 -6.99 -1.07 5.87
CA PHE A 75 -7.18 -2.53 5.87
C PHE A 75 -8.62 -2.95 6.14
N SER A 76 -9.42 -2.12 6.82
CA SER A 76 -10.83 -2.39 7.10
C SER A 76 -11.78 -1.87 6.02
N ALA A 77 -11.31 -1.05 5.06
CA ALA A 77 -12.16 -0.46 4.03
C ALA A 77 -12.73 -1.51 3.06
N LEU A 78 -14.04 -1.50 2.89
CA LEU A 78 -14.82 -2.28 1.92
C LEU A 78 -15.44 -1.40 0.83
N ASP A 79 -15.09 -0.14 0.79
CA ASP A 79 -15.44 0.82 -0.23
C ASP A 79 -14.16 1.28 -0.93
N ILE A 80 -14.19 1.39 -2.27
CA ILE A 80 -12.98 1.70 -3.07
C ILE A 80 -12.49 3.13 -2.81
N VAL A 81 -13.41 4.09 -2.58
CA VAL A 81 -13.05 5.48 -2.29
C VAL A 81 -12.50 5.62 -0.88
N VAL A 82 -13.13 4.99 0.10
CA VAL A 82 -12.67 4.97 1.49
C VAL A 82 -11.28 4.34 1.57
N PHE A 83 -11.07 3.23 0.86
CA PHE A 83 -9.74 2.61 0.73
C PHE A 83 -8.72 3.61 0.17
N TYR A 84 -9.05 4.28 -0.94
CA TYR A 84 -8.15 5.25 -1.58
C TYR A 84 -7.79 6.41 -0.65
N ILE A 85 -8.78 6.97 0.05
CA ILE A 85 -8.56 8.07 0.99
C ILE A 85 -7.59 7.66 2.10
N PHE A 86 -7.80 6.52 2.76
CA PHE A 86 -6.89 6.05 3.79
C PHE A 86 -5.53 5.66 3.24
N PHE A 87 -5.47 5.05 2.06
CA PHE A 87 -4.23 4.67 1.38
C PHE A 87 -3.33 5.90 1.10
N GLU A 88 -3.93 7.03 0.74
CA GLU A 88 -3.22 8.30 0.54
C GLU A 88 -2.96 9.04 1.86
N ALA A 89 -3.91 9.04 2.79
CA ALA A 89 -3.79 9.73 4.05
C ALA A 89 -2.59 9.25 4.88
N VAL A 90 -2.22 7.98 4.79
CA VAL A 90 -1.01 7.40 5.41
C VAL A 90 0.28 8.14 4.99
N LEU A 91 0.31 8.73 3.79
CA LEU A 91 1.50 9.45 3.30
C LEU A 91 1.81 10.69 4.13
N ILE A 92 0.79 11.38 4.64
CA ILE A 92 0.93 12.64 5.37
C ILE A 92 1.73 12.44 6.67
N PRO A 93 1.32 11.59 7.62
CA PRO A 93 2.08 11.38 8.83
C PRO A 93 3.47 10.77 8.55
N MET A 94 3.59 9.91 7.54
CA MET A 94 4.89 9.34 7.19
C MET A 94 5.85 10.37 6.59
N PHE A 95 5.34 11.29 5.75
CA PHE A 95 6.11 12.44 5.25
C PHE A 95 6.61 13.32 6.41
N LEU A 96 5.78 13.58 7.42
CA LEU A 96 6.16 14.34 8.60
C LEU A 96 7.21 13.61 9.45
N ILE A 97 7.04 12.29 9.66
CA ILE A 97 7.97 11.46 10.44
C ILE A 97 9.36 11.49 9.78
N ILE A 98 9.46 11.32 8.47
CA ILE A 98 10.73 11.36 7.75
C ILE A 98 11.27 12.79 7.72
N GLY A 99 10.44 13.79 7.38
CA GLY A 99 10.88 15.17 7.15
C GLY A 99 11.32 15.93 8.39
N ILE A 100 10.74 15.62 9.58
CA ILE A 100 11.05 16.32 10.84
C ILE A 100 12.13 15.59 11.63
N TRP A 101 12.00 14.27 11.82
CA TRP A 101 12.87 13.46 12.68
C TRP A 101 13.89 12.61 11.91
N GLY A 102 13.95 12.75 10.59
CA GLY A 102 14.90 12.03 9.73
C GLY A 102 16.33 12.54 9.81
N GLY A 103 17.20 11.90 9.03
CA GLY A 103 18.64 12.20 8.92
C GLY A 103 18.97 13.49 8.18
N VAL A 104 20.19 13.55 7.65
CA VAL A 104 20.74 14.79 7.02
C VAL A 104 19.96 15.21 5.77
N GLU A 105 19.62 14.25 4.92
CA GLU A 105 18.89 14.50 3.65
C GLU A 105 17.39 14.23 3.76
N ARG A 106 16.83 14.37 4.97
CA ARG A 106 15.42 14.06 5.29
C ARG A 106 14.40 14.77 4.39
N ILE A 107 14.67 16.03 4.02
CA ILE A 107 13.77 16.82 3.18
C ILE A 107 13.67 16.21 1.78
N TYR A 108 14.81 15.92 1.15
CA TYR A 108 14.84 15.29 -0.16
C TYR A 108 14.14 13.91 -0.14
N ALA A 109 14.46 13.09 0.84
CA ALA A 109 13.89 11.76 0.97
C ALA A 109 12.37 11.76 1.21
N SER A 110 11.87 12.68 2.06
CA SER A 110 10.44 12.81 2.34
C SER A 110 9.66 13.29 1.11
N PHE A 111 10.16 14.30 0.39
CA PHE A 111 9.54 14.76 -0.85
C PHE A 111 9.57 13.70 -1.94
N LYS A 112 10.69 12.98 -2.11
CA LYS A 112 10.81 11.90 -3.08
C LYS A 112 9.81 10.78 -2.77
N PHE A 113 9.71 10.35 -1.52
CA PHE A 113 8.72 9.38 -1.07
C PHE A 113 7.29 9.83 -1.39
N PHE A 114 6.94 11.07 -0.99
CA PHE A 114 5.59 11.60 -1.16
C PHE A 114 5.21 11.74 -2.64
N LEU A 115 6.07 12.37 -3.45
CA LEU A 115 5.78 12.61 -4.87
C LEU A 115 5.72 11.32 -5.69
N TYR A 116 6.62 10.37 -5.42
CA TYR A 116 6.61 9.07 -6.11
C TYR A 116 5.31 8.30 -5.85
N THR A 117 4.91 8.22 -4.60
CA THR A 117 3.70 7.48 -4.21
C THR A 117 2.43 8.18 -4.68
N LEU A 118 2.36 9.51 -4.54
CA LEU A 118 1.25 10.30 -5.03
C LEU A 118 1.07 10.18 -6.55
N LEU A 119 2.16 10.26 -7.33
CA LEU A 119 2.08 10.13 -8.79
C LEU A 119 1.53 8.76 -9.22
N GLY A 120 1.95 7.69 -8.53
CA GLY A 120 1.42 6.35 -8.79
C GLY A 120 -0.07 6.23 -8.49
N SER A 121 -0.53 6.83 -7.40
CA SER A 121 -1.93 6.71 -6.95
C SER A 121 -2.93 7.55 -7.74
N VAL A 122 -2.49 8.61 -8.41
CA VAL A 122 -3.35 9.40 -9.31
C VAL A 122 -3.95 8.52 -10.43
N LEU A 123 -3.17 7.56 -10.94
CA LEU A 123 -3.69 6.63 -11.96
C LEU A 123 -4.79 5.71 -11.40
N MET A 124 -4.66 5.28 -10.15
CA MET A 124 -5.70 4.52 -9.45
C MET A 124 -6.95 5.38 -9.21
N LEU A 125 -6.80 6.66 -8.88
CA LEU A 125 -7.92 7.59 -8.72
C LEU A 125 -8.73 7.72 -10.01
N ILE A 126 -8.05 7.86 -11.16
CA ILE A 126 -8.72 7.92 -12.47
C ILE A 126 -9.50 6.61 -12.72
N ALA A 127 -8.92 5.47 -12.40
CA ALA A 127 -9.60 4.18 -12.53
C ALA A 127 -10.82 4.08 -11.60
N ILE A 128 -10.73 4.54 -10.36
CA ILE A 128 -11.85 4.58 -9.40
C ILE A 128 -12.99 5.46 -9.90
N ILE A 129 -12.69 6.66 -10.40
CA ILE A 129 -13.71 7.57 -10.95
C ILE A 129 -14.43 6.91 -12.14
N TYR A 130 -13.69 6.21 -13.01
CA TYR A 130 -14.28 5.48 -14.13
C TYR A 130 -15.19 4.34 -13.64
N ILE A 131 -14.74 3.55 -12.64
CA ILE A 131 -15.54 2.46 -12.06
C ILE A 131 -16.86 3.01 -11.53
N ILE A 132 -16.83 4.05 -10.70
CA ILE A 132 -18.04 4.66 -10.13
C ILE A 132 -18.97 5.18 -11.23
N GLY A 133 -18.42 5.82 -12.26
CA GLY A 133 -19.21 6.31 -13.40
C GLY A 133 -19.91 5.21 -14.18
N LYS A 134 -19.37 3.98 -14.20
CA LYS A 134 -19.95 2.82 -14.88
C LYS A 134 -20.90 2.02 -13.99
N THR A 135 -20.52 1.78 -12.73
CA THR A 135 -21.27 0.92 -11.81
C THR A 135 -22.34 1.67 -11.02
N GLY A 136 -22.19 3.00 -10.89
CA GLY A 136 -23.07 3.82 -10.06
C GLY A 136 -22.88 3.60 -8.55
N THR A 137 -21.78 2.95 -8.11
CA THR A 137 -21.48 2.68 -6.70
C THR A 137 -19.99 2.61 -6.45
N SER A 138 -19.58 2.95 -5.22
CA SER A 138 -18.20 2.76 -4.73
C SER A 138 -18.04 1.51 -3.85
N ASP A 139 -19.13 0.84 -3.51
CA ASP A 139 -19.14 -0.37 -2.67
C ASP A 139 -18.41 -1.53 -3.37
N LEU A 140 -17.32 -2.01 -2.77
CA LEU A 140 -16.50 -3.09 -3.32
C LEU A 140 -17.32 -4.36 -3.62
N ILE A 141 -18.26 -4.73 -2.75
CA ILE A 141 -19.06 -5.95 -2.91
C ILE A 141 -19.91 -5.87 -4.18
N GLN A 142 -20.54 -4.71 -4.43
CA GLN A 142 -21.35 -4.51 -5.62
C GLN A 142 -20.50 -4.38 -6.89
N VAL A 143 -19.34 -3.73 -6.79
CA VAL A 143 -18.41 -3.59 -7.93
C VAL A 143 -17.81 -4.93 -8.34
N LEU A 144 -17.62 -5.87 -7.41
CA LEU A 144 -17.13 -7.22 -7.70
C LEU A 144 -18.10 -8.06 -8.54
N ASP A 145 -19.40 -7.77 -8.45
CA ASP A 145 -20.44 -8.45 -9.23
C ASP A 145 -20.64 -7.83 -10.63
N TYR A 146 -19.93 -6.72 -10.95
CA TYR A 146 -20.04 -6.04 -12.22
C TYR A 146 -19.04 -6.61 -13.25
N ASP A 147 -19.56 -7.00 -14.42
CA ASP A 147 -18.76 -7.55 -15.52
C ASP A 147 -18.20 -6.43 -16.41
N PHE A 148 -16.92 -6.09 -16.21
CA PHE A 148 -16.19 -5.18 -17.09
C PHE A 148 -15.77 -5.88 -18.39
N SER A 149 -15.82 -5.17 -19.51
CA SER A 149 -15.28 -5.67 -20.78
C SER A 149 -13.77 -5.91 -20.68
N LYS A 150 -13.22 -6.82 -21.50
CA LYS A 150 -11.77 -7.13 -21.47
C LYS A 150 -10.88 -5.90 -21.64
N THR A 151 -11.25 -4.96 -22.49
CA THR A 151 -10.48 -3.73 -22.71
C THR A 151 -10.53 -2.82 -21.47
N GLU A 152 -11.69 -2.69 -20.85
CA GLU A 152 -11.84 -1.93 -19.60
C GLU A 152 -11.01 -2.57 -18.49
N GLN A 153 -11.09 -3.89 -18.30
CA GLN A 153 -10.28 -4.60 -17.32
C GLN A 153 -8.79 -4.35 -17.52
N LEU A 154 -8.27 -4.39 -18.74
CA LEU A 154 -6.86 -4.15 -19.05
C LEU A 154 -6.40 -2.74 -18.63
N LEU A 155 -7.20 -1.71 -18.97
CA LEU A 155 -6.86 -0.31 -18.63
C LEU A 155 -6.97 -0.04 -17.14
N LEU A 156 -8.04 -0.49 -16.50
CA LEU A 156 -8.28 -0.31 -15.08
C LEU A 156 -7.23 -1.04 -14.24
N PHE A 157 -6.88 -2.28 -14.64
CA PHE A 157 -5.80 -3.02 -14.01
C PHE A 157 -4.48 -2.24 -14.01
N LEU A 158 -4.11 -1.61 -15.12
CA LEU A 158 -2.90 -0.80 -15.19
C LEU A 158 -2.94 0.37 -14.20
N GLY A 159 -4.08 1.06 -14.04
CA GLY A 159 -4.23 2.13 -13.08
C GLY A 159 -3.96 1.67 -11.64
N PHE A 160 -4.55 0.55 -11.23
CA PHE A 160 -4.32 -0.07 -9.92
C PHE A 160 -2.89 -0.63 -9.81
N PHE A 161 -2.41 -1.28 -10.86
CA PHE A 161 -1.07 -1.87 -10.91
C PHE A 161 0.02 -0.82 -10.66
N PHE A 162 -0.01 0.32 -11.34
CA PHE A 162 1.00 1.36 -11.15
C PHE A 162 0.99 1.91 -9.73
N SER A 163 -0.18 2.13 -9.15
CA SER A 163 -0.30 2.58 -7.77
C SER A 163 0.34 1.60 -6.78
N PHE A 164 -0.03 0.33 -6.90
CA PHE A 164 0.49 -0.70 -6.00
C PHE A 164 1.95 -1.03 -6.28
N ALA A 165 2.39 -1.03 -7.55
CA ALA A 165 3.78 -1.28 -7.93
C ALA A 165 4.76 -0.20 -7.41
N VAL A 166 4.31 1.05 -7.34
CA VAL A 166 5.09 2.12 -6.70
C VAL A 166 5.16 1.90 -5.19
N LYS A 167 4.04 1.55 -4.54
CA LYS A 167 3.98 1.34 -3.08
C LYS A 167 4.79 0.11 -2.63
N VAL A 168 4.78 -0.96 -3.42
CA VAL A 168 5.49 -2.23 -3.21
C VAL A 168 6.97 -2.16 -3.61
N PRO A 169 7.50 -1.06 -4.01
CA PRO A 169 8.65 -0.71 -4.82
C PRO A 169 9.10 -1.80 -5.82
N MET A 170 8.24 -2.11 -6.78
CA MET A 170 8.64 -2.97 -7.91
C MET A 170 9.65 -2.25 -8.81
N TRP A 171 10.56 -3.01 -9.40
CA TRP A 171 11.41 -2.45 -10.45
C TRP A 171 10.57 -2.02 -11.66
N PRO A 172 10.76 -0.80 -12.24
CA PRO A 172 11.77 0.22 -11.96
C PRO A 172 11.38 1.27 -10.90
N PHE A 173 10.24 1.18 -10.23
CA PHE A 173 9.66 2.20 -9.34
C PHE A 173 10.17 2.15 -7.88
N HIS A 174 11.28 1.47 -7.62
CA HIS A 174 11.79 1.17 -6.26
C HIS A 174 12.71 2.24 -5.66
N THR A 175 13.17 3.23 -6.45
CA THR A 175 14.26 4.14 -6.06
C THR A 175 13.97 5.06 -4.88
N TRP A 176 12.69 5.24 -4.53
CA TRP A 176 12.29 6.04 -3.38
C TRP A 176 12.53 5.32 -2.04
N LEU A 177 12.43 3.99 -2.04
CA LEU A 177 12.48 3.20 -0.80
C LEU A 177 13.83 3.25 -0.09
N PRO A 178 15.00 3.07 -0.75
CA PRO A 178 16.30 3.16 -0.08
C PRO A 178 16.54 4.53 0.54
N ASP A 179 16.17 5.61 -0.16
CA ASP A 179 16.35 6.98 0.34
C ASP A 179 15.44 7.25 1.55
N ALA A 180 14.16 6.85 1.48
CA ALA A 180 13.23 6.97 2.60
C ALA A 180 13.69 6.15 3.82
N HIS A 181 14.14 4.89 3.62
CA HIS A 181 14.61 4.02 4.69
C HIS A 181 15.87 4.54 5.40
N VAL A 182 16.84 5.04 4.63
CA VAL A 182 18.11 5.54 5.19
C VAL A 182 17.88 6.77 6.04
N GLN A 183 16.98 7.67 5.58
CA GLN A 183 16.72 8.93 6.25
C GLN A 183 15.68 8.83 7.36
N ALA A 184 14.75 7.87 7.30
CA ALA A 184 13.74 7.71 8.34
C ALA A 184 14.36 7.39 9.72
N PRO A 185 13.76 7.88 10.83
CA PRO A 185 14.09 7.40 12.16
C PRO A 185 13.80 5.90 12.28
N THR A 186 14.45 5.19 13.21
CA THR A 186 14.33 3.74 13.32
C THR A 186 12.87 3.25 13.39
N ALA A 187 12.03 3.91 14.18
CA ALA A 187 10.60 3.59 14.25
C ALA A 187 9.88 3.78 12.92
N GLY A 188 10.19 4.86 12.18
CA GLY A 188 9.66 5.10 10.84
C GLY A 188 10.06 4.00 9.87
N SER A 189 11.32 3.55 9.90
CA SER A 189 11.81 2.45 9.07
C SER A 189 11.13 1.12 9.40
N ILE A 190 10.83 0.83 10.68
CA ILE A 190 10.11 -0.38 11.10
C ILE A 190 8.70 -0.41 10.50
N ILE A 191 7.94 0.69 10.61
CA ILE A 191 6.59 0.77 10.04
C ILE A 191 6.62 0.71 8.52
N LEU A 192 7.58 1.41 7.88
CA LEU A 192 7.74 1.42 6.43
C LEU A 192 7.95 -0.01 5.90
N ALA A 193 8.89 -0.76 6.47
CA ALA A 193 9.16 -2.14 6.07
C ALA A 193 8.10 -3.14 6.53
N GLY A 194 7.59 -2.96 7.76
CA GLY A 194 6.66 -3.90 8.39
C GLY A 194 5.27 -3.88 7.78
N ILE A 195 4.75 -2.69 7.43
CA ILE A 195 3.33 -2.52 7.08
C ILE A 195 3.15 -1.79 5.75
N LEU A 196 3.81 -0.63 5.54
CA LEU A 196 3.54 0.20 4.36
C LEU A 196 3.77 -0.55 3.03
N LEU A 197 4.83 -1.35 2.94
CA LEU A 197 5.09 -2.16 1.75
C LEU A 197 3.99 -3.22 1.53
N LYS A 198 3.43 -3.78 2.62
CA LYS A 198 2.37 -4.80 2.55
C LYS A 198 1.01 -4.23 2.12
N MET A 199 0.80 -2.91 2.30
CA MET A 199 -0.42 -2.25 1.81
C MET A 199 -0.62 -2.42 0.30
N GLY A 200 0.46 -2.33 -0.49
CA GLY A 200 0.38 -2.57 -1.94
C GLY A 200 0.07 -4.03 -2.28
N GLY A 201 0.70 -4.99 -1.58
CA GLY A 201 0.39 -6.41 -1.73
C GLY A 201 -1.07 -6.74 -1.35
N TYR A 202 -1.56 -6.16 -0.25
CA TYR A 202 -2.98 -6.25 0.12
C TYR A 202 -3.88 -5.67 -0.97
N GLY A 203 -3.51 -4.53 -1.56
CA GLY A 203 -4.26 -3.91 -2.65
C GLY A 203 -4.36 -4.82 -3.88
N PHE A 204 -3.29 -5.52 -4.26
CA PHE A 204 -3.37 -6.53 -5.33
C PHE A 204 -4.33 -7.66 -5.01
N LEU A 205 -4.26 -8.22 -3.80
CA LEU A 205 -5.12 -9.33 -3.37
C LEU A 205 -6.59 -8.93 -3.24
N ARG A 206 -6.85 -7.75 -2.71
CA ARG A 206 -8.20 -7.28 -2.40
C ARG A 206 -8.93 -6.69 -3.61
N PHE A 207 -8.20 -5.94 -4.46
CA PHE A 207 -8.80 -5.17 -5.56
C PHE A 207 -8.38 -5.71 -6.92
N SER A 208 -7.09 -5.73 -7.27
CA SER A 208 -6.66 -6.00 -8.65
C SER A 208 -7.05 -7.40 -9.13
N LEU A 209 -6.82 -8.44 -8.32
CA LEU A 209 -7.09 -9.83 -8.71
C LEU A 209 -8.60 -10.14 -8.77
N PRO A 210 -9.44 -9.71 -7.80
CA PRO A 210 -10.86 -10.00 -7.84
C PRO A 210 -11.62 -9.17 -8.89
N LEU A 211 -11.27 -7.87 -9.05
CA LEU A 211 -11.99 -6.97 -9.95
C LEU A 211 -11.64 -7.22 -11.42
N PHE A 212 -10.40 -7.65 -11.71
CA PHE A 212 -9.89 -7.74 -13.09
C PHE A 212 -9.24 -9.11 -13.37
N PRO A 213 -10.00 -10.22 -13.34
CA PRO A 213 -9.44 -11.56 -13.49
C PRO A 213 -8.79 -11.77 -14.87
N ASP A 214 -9.43 -11.35 -15.96
CA ASP A 214 -8.92 -11.50 -17.32
C ASP A 214 -7.63 -10.68 -17.54
N ALA A 215 -7.61 -9.45 -17.04
CA ALA A 215 -6.41 -8.60 -17.10
C ALA A 215 -5.26 -9.17 -16.26
N SER A 216 -5.57 -9.74 -15.11
CA SER A 216 -4.58 -10.38 -14.23
C SER A 216 -3.88 -11.54 -14.94
N LEU A 217 -4.64 -12.37 -15.65
CA LEU A 217 -4.09 -13.47 -16.47
C LEU A 217 -3.26 -12.96 -17.65
N PHE A 218 -3.73 -11.90 -18.32
CA PHE A 218 -3.01 -11.30 -19.45
C PHE A 218 -1.67 -10.69 -19.04
N TYR A 219 -1.64 -9.94 -17.92
CA TYR A 219 -0.42 -9.29 -17.46
C TYR A 219 0.48 -10.19 -16.61
N GLN A 220 0.05 -11.36 -16.19
CA GLN A 220 0.81 -12.32 -15.39
C GLN A 220 2.26 -12.55 -15.88
N PRO A 221 2.52 -12.87 -17.16
CA PRO A 221 3.88 -13.12 -17.64
C PRO A 221 4.78 -11.88 -17.54
N TYR A 222 4.22 -10.69 -17.75
CA TYR A 222 4.97 -9.43 -17.62
C TYR A 222 5.32 -9.12 -16.17
N ILE A 223 4.39 -9.37 -15.24
CA ILE A 223 4.62 -9.20 -13.79
C ILE A 223 5.68 -10.18 -13.31
N PHE A 224 5.64 -11.42 -13.76
CA PHE A 224 6.67 -12.42 -13.46
C PHE A 224 8.05 -11.99 -13.95
N PHE A 225 8.12 -11.54 -15.20
CA PHE A 225 9.38 -11.04 -15.76
C PHE A 225 9.93 -9.87 -14.94
N LEU A 226 9.11 -8.87 -14.63
CA LEU A 226 9.51 -7.72 -13.81
C LEU A 226 9.95 -8.13 -12.41
N SER A 227 9.27 -9.11 -11.80
CA SER A 227 9.62 -9.63 -10.47
C SER A 227 10.96 -10.38 -10.50
N CYS A 228 11.20 -11.19 -11.51
CA CYS A 228 12.51 -11.85 -11.68
C CYS A 228 13.65 -10.83 -11.86
N VAL A 229 13.43 -9.82 -12.72
CA VAL A 229 14.41 -8.73 -12.90
C VAL A 229 14.66 -8.01 -11.59
N ALA A 230 13.59 -7.69 -10.84
CA ALA A 230 13.69 -7.01 -9.56
C ALA A 230 14.52 -7.83 -8.55
N ILE A 231 14.27 -9.13 -8.41
CA ILE A 231 14.99 -10.00 -7.48
C ILE A 231 16.50 -10.00 -7.83
N VAL A 232 16.85 -10.25 -9.10
CA VAL A 232 18.25 -10.32 -9.52
C VAL A 232 18.94 -8.97 -9.39
N TYR A 233 18.33 -7.91 -9.95
CA TYR A 233 18.90 -6.57 -9.96
C TYR A 233 19.10 -6.03 -8.53
N THR A 234 18.06 -6.07 -7.70
CA THR A 234 18.15 -5.50 -6.34
C THR A 234 19.08 -6.30 -5.43
N SER A 235 19.22 -7.62 -5.65
CA SER A 235 20.20 -8.44 -4.92
C SER A 235 21.64 -8.03 -5.25
N PHE A 236 21.95 -7.80 -6.52
CA PHE A 236 23.28 -7.29 -6.91
C PHE A 236 23.54 -5.88 -6.39
N VAL A 237 22.52 -5.00 -6.47
CA VAL A 237 22.63 -3.64 -5.92
C VAL A 237 22.84 -3.67 -4.41
N ALA A 238 22.13 -4.53 -3.68
CA ALA A 238 22.30 -4.70 -2.24
C ALA A 238 23.72 -5.15 -1.89
N PHE A 239 24.26 -6.14 -2.63
CA PHE A 239 25.62 -6.63 -2.43
C PHE A 239 26.71 -5.57 -2.66
N ALA A 240 26.46 -4.62 -3.56
CA ALA A 240 27.41 -3.52 -3.86
C ALA A 240 27.34 -2.34 -2.87
N GLN A 241 26.41 -2.33 -1.89
CA GLN A 241 26.26 -1.22 -0.94
C GLN A 241 27.32 -1.29 0.15
N GLN A 242 27.91 -0.11 0.46
CA GLN A 242 28.82 0.07 1.60
C GLN A 242 28.10 0.50 2.89
N ASP A 243 26.91 1.08 2.76
CA ASP A 243 26.07 1.52 3.88
C ASP A 243 25.12 0.40 4.30
N ILE A 244 25.17 0.00 5.58
CA ILE A 244 24.36 -1.09 6.14
C ILE A 244 22.84 -0.77 6.00
N LYS A 245 22.42 0.47 6.20
CA LYS A 245 21.00 0.84 6.04
C LYS A 245 20.55 0.73 4.59
N LYS A 246 21.40 1.14 3.61
CA LYS A 246 21.12 0.95 2.18
C LYS A 246 21.09 -0.52 1.81
N LEU A 247 22.01 -1.33 2.32
CA LEU A 247 22.03 -2.77 2.11
C LEU A 247 20.72 -3.41 2.58
N ILE A 248 20.29 -3.10 3.81
CA ILE A 248 19.02 -3.60 4.36
C ILE A 248 17.83 -3.13 3.53
N ALA A 249 17.81 -1.87 3.09
CA ALA A 249 16.74 -1.33 2.28
C ALA A 249 16.62 -2.05 0.92
N TYR A 250 17.72 -2.25 0.20
CA TYR A 250 17.72 -3.00 -1.06
C TYR A 250 17.43 -4.48 -0.87
N SER A 251 17.91 -5.09 0.22
CA SER A 251 17.60 -6.48 0.54
C SER A 251 16.12 -6.72 0.86
N SER A 252 15.38 -5.69 1.28
CA SER A 252 13.93 -5.81 1.51
C SER A 252 13.11 -5.77 0.22
N VAL A 253 13.62 -5.21 -0.88
CA VAL A 253 12.94 -5.17 -2.18
C VAL A 253 12.88 -6.55 -2.84
N ALA A 254 13.95 -7.35 -2.73
CA ALA A 254 14.01 -8.67 -3.34
C ALA A 254 12.90 -9.63 -2.84
N PRO A 255 12.68 -9.86 -1.53
CA PRO A 255 11.62 -10.75 -1.04
C PRO A 255 10.21 -10.21 -1.34
N VAL A 256 10.02 -8.89 -1.38
CA VAL A 256 8.73 -8.30 -1.78
C VAL A 256 8.44 -8.62 -3.25
N SER A 257 9.43 -8.56 -4.13
CA SER A 257 9.29 -8.99 -5.53
C SER A 257 8.99 -10.49 -5.66
N TYR A 258 9.55 -11.33 -4.77
CA TYR A 258 9.24 -12.76 -4.73
C TYR A 258 7.77 -13.04 -4.37
N THR A 259 7.18 -12.30 -3.42
CA THR A 259 5.75 -12.46 -3.11
C THR A 259 4.86 -12.13 -4.31
N HIS A 260 5.24 -11.17 -5.17
CA HIS A 260 4.52 -10.87 -6.42
C HIS A 260 4.63 -11.97 -7.46
N LEU A 261 5.75 -12.71 -7.46
CA LEU A 261 5.91 -13.89 -8.31
C LEU A 261 4.91 -15.01 -7.92
N THR A 262 4.58 -15.12 -6.64
CA THR A 262 3.70 -16.19 -6.14
C THR A 262 2.22 -15.83 -6.10
N LEU A 263 1.85 -14.54 -6.00
CA LEU A 263 0.45 -14.09 -5.90
C LEU A 263 -0.46 -14.57 -7.05
N PRO A 264 -0.05 -14.51 -8.34
CA PRO A 264 -0.90 -14.99 -9.43
C PRO A 264 -1.05 -16.52 -9.46
N THR A 265 -0.10 -17.28 -8.87
CA THR A 265 -0.14 -18.74 -8.91
C THR A 265 -1.05 -19.35 -7.85
N THR A 266 -1.36 -18.65 -6.76
CA THR A 266 -2.22 -19.16 -5.69
C THR A 266 -3.71 -19.26 -6.05
N ARG A 267 -4.13 -18.71 -7.19
CA ARG A 267 -5.50 -18.82 -7.70
C ARG A 267 -5.71 -19.93 -8.75
N LEU A 268 -4.66 -20.64 -9.13
CA LEU A 268 -4.71 -21.72 -10.12
C LEU A 268 -4.78 -23.12 -9.48
N VAL A 269 -4.97 -23.19 -8.15
CA VAL A 269 -5.17 -24.45 -7.41
C VAL A 269 -6.55 -24.48 -6.78
#